data_d652a2588b6393cedde799389dbc4465
#
_entry.id   d652a2588b6393cedde799389dbc4465
#
_cell.length_a   1.000
_cell.length_b   1.000
_cell.length_c   1.000
_cell.angle_alpha   90.00
_cell.angle_beta   90.00
_cell.angle_gamma   90.00
#
_symmetry.space_group_name_H-M   'P 1'
#
loop_
_entity.id
_entity.type
_entity.pdbx_description
1 polymer ?
#
loop_
_entity_poly.entity_id
_entity_poly.type
_entity_poly.pdbx_seq_one_letter_code
_entity_poly.pdbx_strand_id
1 'polypeptide(L)'
;QEGKINYMPTNDELLEGFQNSRLVNKQTLGIIYMLESKIRDRARHSTALLGMSNYSLEHIMPKKWPNNWPACASEEDRIKRNRKLLTLGNLAIITSSLNSSIRDANWNDKRNGKGNKHGLRHFAAGLETLSDSYLNKDVWDESIIDERAVFLFNKAKDIWNL
;
A
#
# COMPACT_ATOMS: atom_id res chain seq x y z
N GLN A 1 9.09 27.62 -24.72
CA GLN A 1 8.76 26.54 -23.74
C GLN A 1 7.97 25.49 -24.50
N GLU A 2 8.63 24.63 -25.24
CA GLU A 2 8.01 23.42 -25.80
C GLU A 2 7.68 22.49 -24.65
N GLY A 3 6.40 22.22 -24.47
CA GLY A 3 5.87 21.54 -23.33
C GLY A 3 6.36 20.10 -23.23
N LYS A 4 6.69 19.67 -22.02
CA LYS A 4 6.94 18.28 -21.59
C LYS A 4 5.75 17.32 -21.80
N ILE A 5 4.92 17.55 -22.82
CA ILE A 5 3.67 16.81 -23.05
C ILE A 5 3.93 15.36 -23.54
N ASN A 6 5.15 15.08 -24.03
CA ASN A 6 5.52 13.77 -24.57
C ASN A 6 6.70 13.12 -23.85
N TYR A 7 6.98 13.50 -22.60
CA TYR A 7 8.02 12.85 -21.82
C TYR A 7 7.51 11.50 -21.29
N MET A 8 8.15 10.43 -21.71
CA MET A 8 7.94 9.09 -21.16
C MET A 8 9.02 8.85 -20.10
N PRO A 9 8.64 8.64 -18.84
CA PRO A 9 9.62 8.38 -17.79
C PRO A 9 10.33 7.06 -18.04
N THR A 10 11.60 6.99 -17.62
CA THR A 10 12.37 5.73 -17.61
C THR A 10 11.86 4.80 -16.50
N ASN A 11 12.23 3.51 -16.58
CA ASN A 11 11.90 2.56 -15.53
C ASN A 11 12.47 2.96 -14.17
N ASP A 12 13.67 3.57 -14.13
CA ASP A 12 14.29 4.03 -12.89
C ASP A 12 13.54 5.21 -12.28
N GLU A 13 13.07 6.15 -13.11
CA GLU A 13 12.25 7.27 -12.65
C GLU A 13 10.87 6.83 -12.16
N LEU A 14 10.30 5.80 -12.80
CA LEU A 14 9.03 5.22 -12.35
C LEU A 14 9.21 4.48 -11.01
N LEU A 15 10.27 3.70 -10.87
CA LEU A 15 10.59 3.00 -9.62
C LEU A 15 10.81 4.02 -8.48
N GLU A 16 11.57 5.08 -8.74
CA GLU A 16 11.76 6.19 -7.80
C GLU A 16 10.42 6.80 -7.41
N GLY A 17 9.52 6.99 -8.38
CA GLY A 17 8.16 7.46 -8.14
C GLY A 17 7.37 6.54 -7.21
N PHE A 18 7.42 5.23 -7.41
CA PHE A 18 6.72 4.25 -6.56
C PHE A 18 7.25 4.24 -5.13
N GLN A 19 8.57 4.40 -4.94
CA GLN A 19 9.22 4.36 -3.64
C GLN A 19 9.11 5.68 -2.85
N ASN A 20 9.11 6.82 -3.52
CA ASN A 20 9.35 8.10 -2.87
C ASN A 20 8.32 9.20 -3.17
N SER A 21 7.46 9.03 -4.20
CA SER A 21 6.46 10.07 -4.51
C SER A 21 5.26 10.00 -3.57
N ARG A 22 4.84 11.17 -3.15
CA ARG A 22 3.57 11.38 -2.46
C ARG A 22 2.51 11.75 -3.49
N LEU A 23 1.51 10.88 -3.65
CA LEU A 23 0.37 11.12 -4.51
C LEU A 23 -0.85 11.56 -3.71
N VAL A 24 -1.80 12.21 -4.38
CA VAL A 24 -3.11 12.51 -3.80
C VAL A 24 -3.86 11.20 -3.55
N ASN A 25 -4.54 11.08 -2.41
CA ASN A 25 -5.23 9.84 -1.99
C ASN A 25 -6.12 9.24 -3.08
N LYS A 26 -6.85 10.06 -3.83
CA LYS A 26 -7.73 9.59 -4.91
C LYS A 26 -6.94 8.96 -6.06
N GLN A 27 -5.80 9.54 -6.43
CA GLN A 27 -4.91 8.99 -7.46
C GLN A 27 -4.30 7.69 -6.99
N THR A 28 -3.80 7.65 -5.76
CA THR A 28 -3.21 6.45 -5.14
C THR A 28 -4.21 5.30 -5.08
N LEU A 29 -5.44 5.56 -4.64
CA LEU A 29 -6.51 4.56 -4.61
C LEU A 29 -6.78 4.03 -6.02
N GLY A 30 -6.84 4.90 -7.02
CA GLY A 30 -7.03 4.53 -8.42
C GLY A 30 -5.91 3.64 -8.96
N ILE A 31 -4.64 3.97 -8.68
CA ILE A 31 -3.47 3.18 -9.10
C ILE A 31 -3.53 1.79 -8.48
N ILE A 32 -3.69 1.68 -7.16
CA ILE A 32 -3.71 0.38 -6.47
C ILE A 32 -4.91 -0.44 -6.92
N TYR A 33 -6.08 0.19 -7.11
CA TYR A 33 -7.27 -0.50 -7.61
C TYR A 33 -7.07 -1.05 -9.03
N MET A 34 -6.46 -0.29 -9.93
CA MET A 34 -6.15 -0.76 -11.29
C MET A 34 -5.15 -1.92 -11.27
N LEU A 35 -4.11 -1.84 -10.45
CA LEU A 35 -3.15 -2.93 -10.26
C LEU A 35 -3.87 -4.19 -9.76
N GLU A 36 -4.67 -4.08 -8.73
CA GLU A 36 -5.44 -5.19 -8.17
C GLU A 36 -6.35 -5.83 -9.21
N SER A 37 -7.11 -5.02 -9.95
CA SER A 37 -8.01 -5.49 -11.01
C SER A 37 -7.27 -6.29 -12.07
N LYS A 38 -6.12 -5.82 -12.53
CA LYS A 38 -5.33 -6.48 -13.58
C LYS A 38 -4.59 -7.72 -13.11
N ILE A 39 -4.10 -7.73 -11.88
CA ILE A 39 -3.46 -8.90 -11.29
C ILE A 39 -4.50 -10.02 -11.12
N ARG A 40 -5.71 -9.70 -10.67
CA ARG A 40 -6.81 -10.66 -10.51
C ARG A 40 -7.24 -11.29 -11.81
N ASP A 41 -7.34 -10.53 -12.89
CA ASP A 41 -7.71 -11.06 -14.21
C ASP A 41 -6.75 -12.16 -14.69
N ARG A 42 -5.48 -12.11 -14.26
CA ARG A 42 -4.44 -13.10 -14.60
C ARG A 42 -4.41 -14.29 -13.65
N ALA A 43 -4.79 -14.10 -12.40
CA ALA A 43 -4.60 -15.09 -11.33
C ALA A 43 -5.76 -16.09 -11.17
N ARG A 44 -6.82 -16.01 -11.97
CA ARG A 44 -8.01 -16.91 -11.92
C ARG A 44 -8.70 -16.90 -10.56
N HIS A 45 -8.86 -15.75 -9.93
CA HIS A 45 -9.59 -15.66 -8.67
C HIS A 45 -11.07 -15.97 -8.83
N SER A 46 -11.63 -16.68 -7.85
CA SER A 46 -13.05 -17.04 -7.80
C SER A 46 -13.93 -15.87 -7.34
N THR A 47 -13.34 -14.82 -6.74
CA THR A 47 -14.08 -13.68 -6.20
C THR A 47 -13.88 -12.43 -7.05
N ALA A 48 -14.99 -11.79 -7.41
CA ALA A 48 -14.96 -10.52 -8.12
C ALA A 48 -14.45 -9.39 -7.21
N LEU A 49 -13.64 -8.48 -7.79
CA LEU A 49 -13.27 -7.24 -7.12
C LEU A 49 -14.52 -6.35 -7.01
N LEU A 50 -14.77 -5.78 -5.84
CA LEU A 50 -15.85 -4.81 -5.63
C LEU A 50 -15.59 -3.55 -6.45
N GLY A 51 -16.63 -2.77 -6.75
CA GLY A 51 -16.46 -1.46 -7.38
C GLY A 51 -15.55 -0.55 -6.52
N MET A 52 -14.78 0.32 -7.16
CA MET A 52 -13.78 1.18 -6.51
C MET A 52 -14.35 2.01 -5.35
N SER A 53 -15.62 2.41 -5.42
CA SER A 53 -16.31 3.16 -4.37
C SER A 53 -16.49 2.40 -3.05
N ASN A 54 -16.33 1.07 -3.06
CA ASN A 54 -16.40 0.24 -1.84
C ASN A 54 -15.09 0.18 -1.08
N TYR A 55 -14.02 0.71 -1.65
CA TYR A 55 -12.71 0.74 -1.02
C TYR A 55 -12.34 2.12 -0.53
N SER A 56 -11.58 2.13 0.55
CA SER A 56 -10.89 3.30 1.07
C SER A 56 -9.39 3.05 1.08
N LEU A 57 -8.61 4.13 1.03
CA LEU A 57 -7.16 4.06 1.14
C LEU A 57 -6.77 3.95 2.61
N GLU A 58 -6.00 2.90 2.94
CA GLU A 58 -5.43 2.67 4.26
C GLU A 58 -3.92 2.93 4.26
N HIS A 59 -3.47 3.62 5.29
CA HIS A 59 -2.05 3.69 5.64
C HIS A 59 -1.72 2.51 6.54
N ILE A 60 -1.01 1.50 6.05
CA ILE A 60 -0.68 0.30 6.84
C ILE A 60 0.07 0.71 8.10
N MET A 61 1.17 1.44 8.00
CA MET A 61 1.70 2.22 9.12
C MET A 61 0.94 3.56 9.16
N PRO A 62 0.19 3.83 10.22
CA PRO A 62 -0.72 4.98 10.27
C PRO A 62 0.03 6.30 10.45
N LYS A 63 -0.58 7.42 10.03
CA LYS A 63 -0.02 8.76 10.28
C LYS A 63 0.19 9.05 11.78
N LYS A 64 -0.64 8.45 12.65
CA LYS A 64 -0.53 8.52 14.10
C LYS A 64 0.32 7.39 14.69
N TRP A 65 1.29 6.90 13.94
CA TRP A 65 2.17 5.81 14.36
C TRP A 65 2.82 6.00 15.75
N PRO A 66 3.18 7.22 16.22
CA PRO A 66 3.80 7.34 17.53
C PRO A 66 2.95 6.80 18.69
N ASN A 67 1.63 6.67 18.50
CA ASN A 67 0.75 6.17 19.53
C ASN A 67 0.93 4.68 19.84
N ASN A 68 1.22 3.87 18.82
CA ASN A 68 1.13 2.41 18.95
C ASN A 68 2.26 1.65 18.21
N TRP A 69 3.23 2.36 17.65
CA TRP A 69 4.33 1.79 16.88
C TRP A 69 5.67 2.13 17.52
N PRO A 70 6.72 1.32 17.29
CA PRO A 70 8.03 1.56 17.89
C PRO A 70 8.58 2.96 17.57
N ALA A 71 9.17 3.60 18.56
CA ALA A 71 9.84 4.88 18.37
C ALA A 71 11.00 4.76 17.37
N CYS A 72 11.32 5.84 16.69
CA CYS A 72 12.53 5.94 15.89
C CYS A 72 13.76 6.20 16.78
N ALA A 73 14.93 5.73 16.33
CA ALA A 73 16.17 5.93 17.06
C ALA A 73 16.68 7.37 16.99
N SER A 74 16.34 8.10 15.92
CA SER A 74 16.76 9.47 15.68
C SER A 74 15.65 10.32 15.09
N GLU A 75 15.85 11.63 15.09
CA GLU A 75 14.96 12.58 14.41
C GLU A 75 15.02 12.39 12.87
N GLU A 76 16.18 12.04 12.34
CA GLU A 76 16.35 11.73 10.92
C GLU A 76 15.51 10.53 10.52
N ASP A 77 15.53 9.45 11.29
CA ASP A 77 14.68 8.27 11.08
C ASP A 77 13.19 8.64 11.14
N ARG A 78 12.82 9.52 12.07
CA ARG A 78 11.44 10.01 12.18
C ARG A 78 11.00 10.77 10.93
N ILE A 79 11.85 11.63 10.40
CA ILE A 79 11.58 12.36 9.16
C ILE A 79 11.46 11.40 7.99
N LYS A 80 12.38 10.43 7.86
CA LYS A 80 12.34 9.38 6.83
C LYS A 80 11.03 8.58 6.91
N ARG A 81 10.67 8.10 8.10
CA ARG A 81 9.41 7.38 8.33
C ARG A 81 8.21 8.19 7.90
N ASN A 82 8.11 9.44 8.31
CA ASN A 82 6.98 10.31 7.97
C ASN A 82 6.84 10.54 6.46
N ARG A 83 7.94 10.54 5.71
CA ARG A 83 7.90 10.58 4.23
C ARG A 83 7.41 9.25 3.67
N LYS A 84 7.94 8.12 4.13
CA LYS A 84 7.58 6.78 3.65
C LYS A 84 6.12 6.41 3.90
N LEU A 85 5.49 6.92 4.96
CA LEU A 85 4.07 6.71 5.24
C LEU A 85 3.15 7.10 4.08
N LEU A 86 3.56 8.04 3.25
CA LEU A 86 2.76 8.66 2.21
C LEU A 86 3.04 8.08 0.82
N THR A 87 3.92 7.10 0.72
CA THR A 87 4.32 6.45 -0.54
C THR A 87 3.49 5.21 -0.82
N LEU A 88 3.46 4.77 -2.08
CA LEU A 88 2.67 3.63 -2.55
C LEU A 88 2.91 2.36 -1.74
N GLY A 89 4.16 2.11 -1.32
CA GLY A 89 4.50 0.93 -0.55
C GLY A 89 3.78 0.80 0.79
N ASN A 90 3.37 1.91 1.41
CA ASN A 90 2.63 1.92 2.67
C ASN A 90 1.11 1.97 2.50
N LEU A 91 0.60 2.10 1.28
CA LEU A 91 -0.80 2.35 1.02
C LEU A 91 -1.49 1.10 0.46
N ALA A 92 -2.68 0.80 0.95
CA ALA A 92 -3.49 -0.33 0.52
C ALA A 92 -4.94 0.08 0.31
N ILE A 93 -5.64 -0.65 -0.54
CA ILE A 93 -7.10 -0.55 -0.64
C ILE A 93 -7.74 -1.57 0.29
N ILE A 94 -8.66 -1.12 1.12
CA ILE A 94 -9.44 -1.98 2.02
C ILE A 94 -10.89 -1.50 2.07
N THR A 95 -11.79 -2.34 2.55
CA THR A 95 -13.17 -1.89 2.74
C THR A 95 -13.27 -0.83 3.85
N SER A 96 -14.23 0.08 3.72
CA SER A 96 -14.41 1.16 4.70
C SER A 96 -14.71 0.66 6.11
N SER A 97 -15.41 -0.48 6.22
CA SER A 97 -15.69 -1.12 7.52
C SER A 97 -14.41 -1.62 8.20
N LEU A 98 -13.51 -2.25 7.45
CA LEU A 98 -12.23 -2.69 7.98
C LEU A 98 -11.36 -1.51 8.39
N ASN A 99 -11.28 -0.46 7.55
CA ASN A 99 -10.52 0.74 7.86
C ASN A 99 -10.94 1.34 9.22
N SER A 100 -12.25 1.44 9.46
CA SER A 100 -12.78 1.92 10.73
C SER A 100 -12.43 1.02 11.92
N SER A 101 -12.19 -0.27 11.69
CA SER A 101 -11.86 -1.25 12.73
C SER A 101 -10.39 -1.20 13.14
N ILE A 102 -9.47 -1.06 12.21
CA ILE A 102 -8.02 -1.18 12.46
C ILE A 102 -7.32 0.16 12.74
N ARG A 103 -7.82 1.26 12.22
CA ARG A 103 -7.34 2.65 12.45
C ARG A 103 -5.82 2.77 12.66
N ASP A 104 -5.39 3.33 13.82
CA ASP A 104 -4.00 3.56 14.21
C ASP A 104 -3.42 2.44 15.10
N ALA A 105 -4.03 1.26 15.12
CA ALA A 105 -3.53 0.10 15.85
C ALA A 105 -2.08 -0.24 15.48
N ASN A 106 -1.36 -0.93 16.37
CA ASN A 106 -0.03 -1.48 16.08
C ASN A 106 -0.09 -2.54 14.97
N TRP A 107 1.07 -2.94 14.46
CA TRP A 107 1.14 -3.87 13.33
C TRP A 107 0.45 -5.21 13.61
N ASN A 108 0.68 -5.79 14.78
CA ASN A 108 0.08 -7.08 15.11
C ASN A 108 -1.46 -7.01 15.15
N ASP A 109 -2.01 -5.99 15.79
CA ASP A 109 -3.47 -5.78 15.88
C ASP A 109 -4.07 -5.44 14.49
N LYS A 110 -3.37 -4.64 13.67
CA LYS A 110 -3.79 -4.39 12.28
C LYS A 110 -3.82 -5.66 11.45
N ARG A 111 -2.77 -6.46 11.58
CA ARG A 111 -2.60 -7.70 10.81
C ARG A 111 -3.62 -8.76 11.18
N ASN A 112 -3.74 -9.05 12.46
CA ASN A 112 -4.50 -10.19 12.99
C ASN A 112 -5.90 -9.82 13.50
N GLY A 113 -6.13 -8.56 13.83
CA GLY A 113 -7.30 -8.12 14.58
C GLY A 113 -7.07 -8.13 16.08
N LYS A 114 -8.07 -7.66 16.84
CA LYS A 114 -8.03 -7.60 18.30
C LYS A 114 -9.41 -7.89 18.89
N GLY A 115 -9.48 -8.85 19.78
CA GLY A 115 -10.75 -9.29 20.36
C GLY A 115 -11.70 -9.81 19.27
N ASN A 116 -12.90 -9.25 19.18
CA ASN A 116 -13.90 -9.60 18.18
C ASN A 116 -13.73 -8.86 16.82
N LYS A 117 -12.68 -8.05 16.68
CA LYS A 117 -12.43 -7.28 15.46
C LYS A 117 -11.44 -8.02 14.57
N HIS A 118 -11.80 -8.18 13.30
CA HIS A 118 -10.93 -8.76 12.30
C HIS A 118 -9.83 -7.78 11.88
N GLY A 119 -8.67 -8.32 11.50
CA GLY A 119 -7.55 -7.58 10.93
C GLY A 119 -7.43 -7.76 9.42
N LEU A 120 -6.35 -7.23 8.86
CA LEU A 120 -6.05 -7.28 7.43
C LEU A 120 -6.05 -8.70 6.86
N ARG A 121 -5.55 -9.70 7.59
CA ARG A 121 -5.52 -11.10 7.14
C ARG A 121 -6.89 -11.68 6.80
N HIS A 122 -7.91 -11.26 7.52
CA HIS A 122 -9.26 -11.75 7.26
C HIS A 122 -9.87 -11.19 5.97
N PHE A 123 -9.55 -9.94 5.64
CA PHE A 123 -10.14 -9.23 4.51
C PHE A 123 -9.23 -9.14 3.27
N ALA A 124 -7.92 -9.27 3.47
CA ALA A 124 -6.97 -9.29 2.38
C ALA A 124 -6.85 -10.68 1.74
N ALA A 125 -7.56 -11.68 2.25
CA ALA A 125 -7.68 -12.96 1.57
C ALA A 125 -8.25 -12.73 0.17
N GLY A 126 -7.37 -12.75 -0.84
CA GLY A 126 -7.71 -12.46 -2.22
C GLY A 126 -7.40 -11.04 -2.71
N LEU A 127 -6.70 -10.19 -1.94
CA LEU A 127 -6.08 -8.97 -2.46
C LEU A 127 -4.61 -9.24 -2.80
N GLU A 128 -4.29 -9.27 -4.08
CA GLU A 128 -2.93 -9.55 -4.56
C GLU A 128 -1.95 -8.39 -4.32
N THR A 129 -2.44 -7.17 -4.27
CA THR A 129 -1.62 -5.98 -3.94
C THR A 129 -1.25 -5.92 -2.47
N LEU A 130 -1.91 -6.72 -1.61
CA LEU A 130 -1.58 -6.91 -0.20
C LEU A 130 -1.55 -8.41 0.11
N SER A 131 -0.61 -9.13 -0.50
CA SER A 131 -0.50 -10.58 -0.43
C SER A 131 -0.10 -11.08 0.96
N ASP A 132 -0.34 -12.37 1.21
CA ASP A 132 0.04 -13.06 2.43
C ASP A 132 1.54 -12.94 2.75
N SER A 133 2.40 -12.80 1.72
CA SER A 133 3.84 -12.62 1.92
C SER A 133 4.16 -11.37 2.75
N TYR A 134 3.38 -10.29 2.58
CA TYR A 134 3.53 -9.07 3.39
C TYR A 134 2.79 -9.18 4.73
N LEU A 135 1.62 -9.78 4.75
CA LEU A 135 0.84 -9.98 5.98
C LEU A 135 1.47 -10.99 6.93
N ASN A 136 2.40 -11.82 6.46
CA ASN A 136 3.17 -12.75 7.29
C ASN A 136 4.47 -12.15 7.87
N LYS A 137 4.86 -10.94 7.48
CA LYS A 137 6.01 -10.24 8.07
C LYS A 137 5.73 -9.92 9.55
N ASP A 138 6.71 -10.15 10.43
CA ASP A 138 6.57 -9.86 11.85
C ASP A 138 6.63 -8.38 12.18
N VAL A 139 7.26 -7.60 11.31
CA VAL A 139 7.35 -6.14 11.40
C VAL A 139 6.83 -5.51 10.11
N TRP A 140 6.41 -4.26 10.23
CA TRP A 140 6.13 -3.37 9.12
C TRP A 140 6.89 -2.08 9.35
N ASP A 141 7.95 -1.87 8.60
CA ASP A 141 8.86 -0.74 8.72
C ASP A 141 9.17 -0.13 7.34
N GLU A 142 10.07 0.83 7.31
CA GLU A 142 10.45 1.55 6.10
C GLU A 142 11.06 0.61 5.04
N SER A 143 11.76 -0.44 5.46
CA SER A 143 12.33 -1.44 4.56
C SER A 143 11.24 -2.26 3.87
N ILE A 144 10.23 -2.70 4.61
CA ILE A 144 9.10 -3.44 4.07
C ILE A 144 8.24 -2.54 3.16
N ILE A 145 8.10 -1.26 3.49
CA ILE A 145 7.44 -0.28 2.64
C ILE A 145 8.16 -0.16 1.29
N ASP A 146 9.49 -0.05 1.30
CA ASP A 146 10.29 0.02 0.07
C ASP A 146 10.22 -1.29 -0.74
N GLU A 147 10.35 -2.45 -0.08
CA GLU A 147 10.19 -3.76 -0.71
C GLU A 147 8.83 -3.88 -1.43
N ARG A 148 7.76 -3.47 -0.76
CA ARG A 148 6.43 -3.53 -1.36
C ARG A 148 6.25 -2.52 -2.50
N ALA A 149 6.87 -1.34 -2.44
CA ALA A 149 6.85 -0.38 -3.55
C ALA A 149 7.50 -0.99 -4.81
N VAL A 150 8.63 -1.69 -4.67
CA VAL A 150 9.28 -2.45 -5.75
C VAL A 150 8.37 -3.55 -6.31
N PHE A 151 7.70 -4.30 -5.43
CA PHE A 151 6.72 -5.32 -5.86
C PHE A 151 5.60 -4.71 -6.70
N LEU A 152 4.98 -3.61 -6.23
CA LEU A 152 3.90 -2.93 -6.96
C LEU A 152 4.40 -2.38 -8.30
N PHE A 153 5.61 -1.82 -8.35
CA PHE A 153 6.24 -1.35 -9.57
C PHE A 153 6.45 -2.50 -10.59
N ASN A 154 6.98 -3.64 -10.14
CA ASN A 154 7.19 -4.79 -11.02
C ASN A 154 5.84 -5.30 -11.59
N LYS A 155 4.78 -5.31 -10.79
CA LYS A 155 3.43 -5.64 -11.29
C LYS A 155 2.92 -4.61 -12.29
N ALA A 156 3.17 -3.34 -12.06
CA ALA A 156 2.83 -2.27 -13.00
C ALA A 156 3.54 -2.44 -14.34
N LYS A 157 4.84 -2.74 -14.33
CA LYS A 157 5.61 -3.03 -15.55
C LYS A 157 5.02 -4.18 -16.36
N ASP A 158 4.72 -5.30 -15.69
CA ASP A 158 4.18 -6.49 -16.35
C ASP A 158 2.80 -6.23 -16.96
N ILE A 159 2.00 -5.33 -16.37
CA ILE A 159 0.65 -5.03 -16.81
C ILE A 159 0.64 -4.02 -17.94
N TRP A 160 1.44 -2.97 -17.85
CA TRP A 160 1.42 -1.84 -18.78
C TRP A 160 2.53 -1.85 -19.82
N ASN A 161 3.36 -2.91 -19.84
CA ASN A 161 4.51 -3.06 -20.78
C ASN A 161 5.43 -1.82 -20.76
N LEU A 162 5.75 -1.36 -19.56
CA LEU A 162 6.62 -0.20 -19.32
C LEU A 162 8.09 -0.55 -19.55
#